data_d441658a2c760b129e875c288fceca33
#
_entry.id   d441658a2c760b129e875c288fceca33
#
_cell.length_a   1.000
_cell.length_b   1.000
_cell.length_c   1.000
_cell.angle_alpha   90.00
_cell.angle_beta   90.00
_cell.angle_gamma   90.00
#
_symmetry.space_group_name_H-M   'P 1'
#
loop_
_entity.id
_entity.type
_entity.pdbx_description
1 polymer ?
#
loop_
_entity_poly.entity_id
_entity_poly.type
_entity_poly.pdbx_seq_one_letter_code
_entity_poly.pdbx_strand_id
1 'polypeptide(L)'
;MPATTHREVCVAPDRFEVVADDAVLVAELRSATAVCLYDAVEEAGALLHLRFIVRSSKPADVTDTTLATELLLLDRCIESLRETAPAAKNLQAKIAAHLPENPDAQRACESVLTLVRHFLDDSGMKVVTSDVAGGLTPRQLRFRPSMGWLQIR
;
A
#
# COMPACT_ATOMS: atom_id res chain seq x y z
N MET A 1 -16.25 17.38 -25.68
CA MET A 1 -14.98 17.40 -24.98
C MET A 1 -14.50 16.00 -24.67
N PRO A 2 -13.32 15.60 -25.13
CA PRO A 2 -12.84 14.29 -24.78
C PRO A 2 -12.63 14.21 -23.26
N ALA A 3 -13.00 13.09 -22.67
CA ALA A 3 -12.73 12.85 -21.25
C ALA A 3 -11.21 12.91 -21.04
N THR A 4 -10.78 13.57 -19.95
CA THR A 4 -9.38 13.56 -19.57
C THR A 4 -8.98 12.14 -19.21
N THR A 5 -8.11 11.54 -20.02
CA THR A 5 -7.61 10.19 -19.76
C THR A 5 -6.37 10.32 -18.86
N HIS A 6 -6.46 9.80 -17.65
CA HIS A 6 -5.31 9.75 -16.75
C HIS A 6 -4.42 8.57 -17.14
N ARG A 7 -3.11 8.76 -17.01
CA ARG A 7 -2.17 7.66 -17.15
C ARG A 7 -2.41 6.64 -16.05
N GLU A 8 -2.66 5.41 -16.43
CA GLU A 8 -2.81 4.30 -15.49
C GLU A 8 -1.52 3.51 -15.40
N VAL A 9 -1.11 3.20 -14.18
CA VAL A 9 0.08 2.39 -13.91
C VAL A 9 -0.35 1.19 -13.07
N CYS A 10 -0.16 0.00 -13.62
CA CYS A 10 -0.46 -1.24 -12.94
C CYS A 10 0.69 -1.62 -12.02
N VAL A 11 0.39 -1.85 -10.75
CA VAL A 11 1.40 -2.21 -9.75
C VAL A 11 1.30 -3.70 -9.43
N ALA A 12 2.27 -4.46 -9.92
CA ALA A 12 2.34 -5.91 -9.71
C ALA A 12 2.62 -6.26 -8.25
N PRO A 13 2.28 -7.48 -7.80
CA PRO A 13 2.60 -7.93 -6.45
C PRO A 13 4.08 -7.82 -6.11
N ASP A 14 4.36 -7.42 -4.88
CA ASP A 14 5.72 -7.25 -4.33
C ASP A 14 6.53 -6.21 -5.10
N ARG A 15 5.86 -5.19 -5.60
CA ARG A 15 6.46 -4.05 -6.27
C ARG A 15 5.83 -2.75 -5.79
N PHE A 16 6.48 -1.64 -6.10
CA PHE A 16 5.92 -0.32 -5.89
C PHE A 16 6.14 0.56 -7.10
N GLU A 17 5.31 1.58 -7.23
CA GLU A 17 5.44 2.63 -8.23
C GLU A 17 5.30 3.99 -7.56
N VAL A 18 6.16 4.92 -7.96
CA VAL A 18 6.15 6.30 -7.48
C VAL A 18 5.78 7.21 -8.65
N VAL A 19 4.87 8.14 -8.40
CA VAL A 19 4.44 9.11 -9.41
C VAL A 19 4.48 10.53 -8.82
N ALA A 20 4.84 11.49 -9.66
CA ALA A 20 4.84 12.92 -9.34
C ALA A 20 4.01 13.70 -10.37
N ASP A 21 3.03 13.06 -10.95
CA ASP A 21 2.10 13.61 -11.92
C ASP A 21 0.67 13.13 -11.60
N ASP A 22 -0.29 13.51 -12.43
CA ASP A 22 -1.68 13.10 -12.25
C ASP A 22 -1.93 11.72 -12.85
N ALA A 23 -1.33 10.70 -12.25
CA ALA A 23 -1.49 9.31 -12.63
C ALA A 23 -2.46 8.58 -11.69
N VAL A 24 -3.03 7.49 -12.19
CA VAL A 24 -3.82 6.54 -11.39
C VAL A 24 -3.02 5.25 -11.27
N LEU A 25 -2.76 4.83 -10.05
CA LEU A 25 -2.09 3.56 -9.74
C LEU A 25 -3.17 2.50 -9.48
N VAL A 26 -3.06 1.37 -10.16
CA VAL A 26 -4.06 0.31 -10.08
C VAL A 26 -3.44 -1.00 -9.62
N ALA A 27 -4.18 -1.76 -8.83
CA ALA A 27 -3.75 -3.07 -8.35
C ALA A 27 -4.95 -3.97 -8.10
N GLU A 28 -4.75 -5.27 -8.28
CA GLU A 28 -5.70 -6.29 -7.85
C GLU A 28 -5.17 -6.94 -6.58
N LEU A 29 -5.91 -6.80 -5.48
CA LEU A 29 -5.51 -7.33 -4.19
C LEU A 29 -6.13 -8.71 -3.97
N ARG A 30 -5.28 -9.72 -3.95
CA ARG A 30 -5.64 -11.11 -3.64
C ARG A 30 -4.72 -11.59 -2.52
N SER A 31 -5.25 -11.72 -1.31
CA SER A 31 -4.43 -11.98 -0.11
C SER A 31 -3.21 -11.07 -0.09
N ALA A 32 -3.49 -9.77 -0.11
CA ALA A 32 -2.47 -8.75 -0.30
C ALA A 32 -2.89 -7.44 0.34
N THR A 33 -1.93 -6.56 0.57
CA THR A 33 -2.19 -5.20 1.01
C THR A 33 -1.61 -4.19 0.05
N ALA A 34 -2.27 -3.06 -0.07
CA ALA A 34 -1.75 -1.87 -0.74
C ALA A 34 -1.47 -0.80 0.30
N VAL A 35 -0.28 -0.25 0.28
CA VAL A 35 0.09 0.93 1.07
C VAL A 35 0.15 2.09 0.11
N CYS A 36 -0.79 3.03 0.26
CA CYS A 36 -0.94 4.19 -0.61
C CYS A 36 -0.40 5.42 0.12
N LEU A 37 0.67 6.00 -0.41
CA LEU A 37 1.34 7.17 0.16
C LEU A 37 1.10 8.37 -0.74
N TYR A 38 0.81 9.54 -0.17
CA TYR A 38 0.54 10.71 -0.99
C TYR A 38 0.75 12.02 -0.24
N ASP A 39 1.06 13.06 -1.02
CA ASP A 39 0.93 14.46 -0.67
C ASP A 39 0.13 15.12 -1.79
N ALA A 40 -1.14 15.43 -1.52
CA ALA A 40 -2.03 15.98 -2.53
C ALA A 40 -1.65 17.40 -2.95
N VAL A 41 -1.01 18.17 -2.07
CA VAL A 41 -0.55 19.54 -2.38
C VAL A 41 0.58 19.48 -3.42
N GLU A 42 1.51 18.56 -3.26
CA GLU A 42 2.64 18.37 -4.19
C GLU A 42 2.30 17.44 -5.36
N GLU A 43 1.09 16.90 -5.39
CA GLU A 43 0.60 15.99 -6.44
C GLU A 43 1.52 14.78 -6.67
N ALA A 44 2.04 14.22 -5.58
CA ALA A 44 2.96 13.09 -5.61
C ALA A 44 2.51 11.97 -4.70
N GLY A 45 2.87 10.75 -5.05
CA GLY A 45 2.60 9.61 -4.21
C GLY A 45 3.14 8.31 -4.75
N ALA A 46 2.83 7.24 -4.05
CA ALA A 46 3.28 5.90 -4.38
C ALA A 46 2.26 4.86 -3.95
N LEU A 47 2.28 3.73 -4.62
CA LEU A 47 1.53 2.55 -4.21
C LEU A 47 2.50 1.38 -4.07
N LEU A 48 2.51 0.77 -2.91
CA LEU A 48 3.23 -0.47 -2.63
C LEU A 48 2.23 -1.61 -2.54
N HIS A 49 2.42 -2.65 -3.35
CA HIS A 49 1.58 -3.84 -3.40
C HIS A 49 2.33 -5.02 -2.77
N LEU A 50 1.92 -5.43 -1.58
CA LEU A 50 2.55 -6.52 -0.83
C LEU A 50 1.61 -7.71 -0.74
N ARG A 51 2.04 -8.89 -1.21
CA ARG A 51 1.32 -10.13 -0.96
C ARG A 51 1.52 -10.56 0.49
N PHE A 52 0.47 -11.08 1.10
CA PHE A 52 0.62 -11.77 2.36
C PHE A 52 1.17 -13.17 2.09
N ILE A 53 2.41 -13.40 2.53
CA ILE A 53 3.02 -14.72 2.44
C ILE A 53 2.88 -15.37 3.81
N VAL A 54 1.87 -16.23 3.94
CA VAL A 54 1.60 -16.94 5.19
C VAL A 54 2.18 -18.34 5.08
N ARG A 55 3.32 -18.57 5.72
CA ARG A 55 3.98 -19.89 5.71
C ARG A 55 3.59 -20.78 6.88
N SER A 56 2.96 -20.19 7.91
CA SER A 56 2.47 -20.91 9.09
C SER A 56 1.31 -20.14 9.70
N SER A 57 0.54 -20.81 10.59
CA SER A 57 -0.54 -20.16 11.32
C SER A 57 -0.06 -19.28 12.48
N LYS A 58 1.26 -19.15 12.66
CA LYS A 58 1.82 -18.29 13.72
C LYS A 58 1.72 -16.82 13.31
N PRO A 59 1.45 -15.92 14.28
CA PRO A 59 1.49 -14.49 14.01
C PRO A 59 2.87 -14.07 13.49
N ALA A 60 2.88 -13.08 12.59
CA ALA A 60 4.11 -12.51 12.11
C ALA A 60 4.83 -11.76 13.22
N ASP A 61 6.14 -11.83 13.26
CA ASP A 61 6.99 -11.08 14.17
C ASP A 61 8.20 -10.49 13.44
N VAL A 62 8.94 -9.63 14.13
CA VAL A 62 10.08 -8.92 13.55
C VAL A 62 11.27 -9.81 13.22
N THR A 63 11.27 -11.06 13.69
CA THR A 63 12.32 -12.02 13.39
C THR A 63 12.03 -12.81 12.13
N ASP A 64 10.83 -12.70 11.56
CA ASP A 64 10.45 -13.35 10.32
C ASP A 64 11.18 -12.69 9.14
N THR A 65 11.97 -13.46 8.39
CA THR A 65 12.74 -12.93 7.26
C THR A 65 11.87 -12.45 6.12
N THR A 66 10.67 -13.04 5.95
CA THR A 66 9.71 -12.59 4.95
C THR A 66 9.20 -11.20 5.29
N LEU A 67 8.83 -11.00 6.56
CA LEU A 67 8.38 -9.69 7.03
C LEU A 67 9.48 -8.64 6.93
N ALA A 68 10.73 -9.00 7.26
CA ALA A 68 11.86 -8.09 7.10
C ALA A 68 12.03 -7.63 5.65
N THR A 69 11.82 -8.53 4.69
CA THR A 69 11.85 -8.21 3.26
C THR A 69 10.73 -7.25 2.87
N GLU A 70 9.51 -7.46 3.39
CA GLU A 70 8.37 -6.60 3.14
C GLU A 70 8.58 -5.19 3.70
N LEU A 71 9.09 -5.09 4.93
CA LEU A 71 9.39 -3.79 5.55
C LEU A 71 10.54 -3.07 4.83
N LEU A 72 11.53 -3.81 4.31
CA LEU A 72 12.60 -3.23 3.51
C LEU A 72 12.04 -2.67 2.20
N LEU A 73 11.09 -3.35 1.57
CA LEU A 73 10.45 -2.88 0.36
C LEU A 73 9.64 -1.60 0.63
N LEU A 74 8.95 -1.54 1.76
CA LEU A 74 8.24 -0.33 2.20
C LEU A 74 9.22 0.83 2.42
N ASP A 75 10.35 0.58 3.06
CA ASP A 75 11.38 1.60 3.28
C ASP A 75 11.92 2.14 1.96
N ARG A 76 12.19 1.27 1.01
CA ARG A 76 12.64 1.65 -0.35
C ARG A 76 11.59 2.46 -1.09
N CYS A 77 10.32 2.11 -0.94
CA CYS A 77 9.21 2.86 -1.52
C CYS A 77 9.18 4.29 -0.98
N ILE A 78 9.30 4.45 0.33
CA ILE A 78 9.33 5.76 0.99
C ILE A 78 10.53 6.58 0.53
N GLU A 79 11.71 5.99 0.48
CA GLU A 79 12.92 6.67 0.00
C GLU A 79 12.78 7.12 -1.45
N SER A 80 12.25 6.25 -2.32
CA SER A 80 12.03 6.57 -3.73
C SER A 80 11.05 7.74 -3.89
N LEU A 81 9.99 7.76 -3.08
CA LEU A 81 9.03 8.85 -3.09
C LEU A 81 9.68 10.17 -2.66
N ARG A 82 10.48 10.15 -1.61
CA ARG A 82 11.19 11.32 -1.12
C ARG A 82 12.21 11.85 -2.11
N GLU A 83 12.89 10.96 -2.83
CA GLU A 83 13.84 11.34 -3.88
C GLU A 83 13.13 11.94 -5.10
N THR A 84 11.99 11.36 -5.49
CA THR A 84 11.22 11.81 -6.66
C THR A 84 10.49 13.11 -6.39
N ALA A 85 10.00 13.31 -5.17
CA ALA A 85 9.25 14.49 -4.77
C ALA A 85 9.78 15.06 -3.45
N PRO A 86 10.95 15.72 -3.45
CA PRO A 86 11.55 16.23 -2.21
C PRO A 86 10.70 17.29 -1.49
N ALA A 87 9.81 17.97 -2.21
CA ALA A 87 8.90 18.94 -1.64
C ALA A 87 7.71 18.30 -0.91
N ALA A 88 7.45 17.02 -1.13
CA ALA A 88 6.34 16.30 -0.50
C ALA A 88 6.69 15.93 0.94
N LYS A 89 6.46 16.86 1.85
CA LYS A 89 6.83 16.73 3.28
C LYS A 89 5.67 16.31 4.16
N ASN A 90 4.44 16.48 3.71
CA ASN A 90 3.23 16.14 4.47
C ASN A 90 2.61 14.86 3.93
N LEU A 91 3.39 13.79 3.97
CA LEU A 91 2.94 12.49 3.46
C LEU A 91 1.92 11.87 4.40
N GLN A 92 0.84 11.38 3.79
CA GLN A 92 -0.20 10.62 4.47
C GLN A 92 -0.29 9.23 3.84
N ALA A 93 -0.86 8.30 4.56
CA ALA A 93 -1.01 6.92 4.09
C ALA A 93 -2.46 6.47 4.15
N LYS A 94 -2.86 5.69 3.16
CA LYS A 94 -4.09 4.91 3.16
C LYS A 94 -3.72 3.45 2.95
N ILE A 95 -4.35 2.57 3.72
CA ILE A 95 -4.08 1.14 3.63
C ILE A 95 -5.35 0.44 3.18
N ALA A 96 -5.21 -0.44 2.19
CA ALA A 96 -6.26 -1.34 1.76
C ALA A 96 -5.73 -2.76 1.79
N ALA A 97 -6.57 -3.74 2.11
CA ALA A 97 -6.14 -5.12 2.13
C ALA A 97 -7.29 -6.06 1.76
N HIS A 98 -6.92 -7.15 1.12
CA HIS A 98 -7.77 -8.31 0.93
C HIS A 98 -7.19 -9.46 1.75
N LEU A 99 -7.92 -9.93 2.75
CA LEU A 99 -7.48 -10.99 3.64
C LEU A 99 -7.84 -12.38 3.08
N PRO A 100 -7.00 -13.40 3.32
CA PRO A 100 -7.37 -14.77 3.02
C PRO A 100 -8.56 -15.24 3.87
N GLU A 101 -9.22 -16.32 3.46
CA GLU A 101 -10.42 -16.80 4.15
C GLU A 101 -10.13 -17.54 5.45
N ASN A 102 -9.00 -18.21 5.55
CA ASN A 102 -8.65 -18.97 6.74
C ASN A 102 -8.46 -18.05 7.93
N PRO A 103 -9.15 -18.26 9.08
CA PRO A 103 -9.05 -17.37 10.25
C PRO A 103 -7.63 -17.22 10.81
N ASP A 104 -6.84 -18.29 10.80
CA ASP A 104 -5.45 -18.23 11.28
C ASP A 104 -4.58 -17.42 10.34
N ALA A 105 -4.77 -17.59 9.03
CA ALA A 105 -4.09 -16.78 8.04
C ALA A 105 -4.50 -15.29 8.13
N GLN A 106 -5.78 -15.02 8.40
CA GLN A 106 -6.25 -13.63 8.62
C GLN A 106 -5.53 -12.99 9.79
N ARG A 107 -5.39 -13.70 10.92
CA ARG A 107 -4.68 -13.19 12.10
C ARG A 107 -3.22 -12.88 11.80
N ALA A 108 -2.55 -13.75 11.05
CA ALA A 108 -1.17 -13.52 10.62
C ALA A 108 -1.07 -12.28 9.74
N CYS A 109 -2.00 -12.10 8.81
CA CYS A 109 -2.05 -10.91 7.94
C CYS A 109 -2.32 -9.63 8.74
N GLU A 110 -3.22 -9.69 9.71
CA GLU A 110 -3.50 -8.54 10.59
C GLU A 110 -2.28 -8.15 11.41
N SER A 111 -1.47 -9.12 11.84
CA SER A 111 -0.19 -8.84 12.51
C SER A 111 0.77 -8.09 11.59
N VAL A 112 0.86 -8.49 10.32
CA VAL A 112 1.68 -7.79 9.31
C VAL A 112 1.18 -6.36 9.15
N LEU A 113 -0.12 -6.15 9.03
CA LEU A 113 -0.71 -4.81 8.90
C LEU A 113 -0.41 -3.94 10.11
N THR A 114 -0.45 -4.50 11.32
CA THR A 114 -0.09 -3.78 12.53
C THR A 114 1.35 -3.29 12.48
N LEU A 115 2.28 -4.15 12.07
CA LEU A 115 3.69 -3.79 11.93
C LEU A 115 3.92 -2.75 10.84
N VAL A 116 3.20 -2.85 9.71
CA VAL A 116 3.25 -1.85 8.64
C VAL A 116 2.79 -0.48 9.17
N ARG A 117 1.70 -0.44 9.94
CA ARG A 117 1.21 0.82 10.54
C ARG A 117 2.22 1.42 11.50
N HIS A 118 2.85 0.61 12.34
CA HIS A 118 3.90 1.07 13.24
C HIS A 118 5.09 1.64 12.47
N PHE A 119 5.50 0.98 11.40
CA PHE A 119 6.58 1.44 10.55
C PHE A 119 6.27 2.81 9.93
N LEU A 120 5.05 2.97 9.41
CA LEU A 120 4.60 4.24 8.83
C LEU A 120 4.57 5.36 9.88
N ASP A 121 4.05 5.05 11.05
CA ASP A 121 3.99 6.01 12.15
C ASP A 121 5.39 6.45 12.59
N ASP A 122 6.31 5.51 12.75
CA ASP A 122 7.72 5.79 13.06
C ASP A 122 8.42 6.60 11.97
N SER A 123 7.96 6.46 10.72
CA SER A 123 8.48 7.22 9.58
C SER A 123 7.83 8.60 9.43
N GLY A 124 6.95 8.99 10.35
CA GLY A 124 6.28 10.28 10.33
C GLY A 124 5.10 10.36 9.38
N MET A 125 4.55 9.23 8.95
CA MET A 125 3.41 9.17 8.03
C MET A 125 2.14 8.79 8.76
N LYS A 126 1.14 9.66 8.71
CA LYS A 126 -0.15 9.41 9.34
C LYS A 126 -1.00 8.49 8.45
N VAL A 127 -1.47 7.39 9.01
CA VAL A 127 -2.45 6.53 8.36
C VAL A 127 -3.84 7.13 8.59
N VAL A 128 -4.44 7.67 7.53
CA VAL A 128 -5.72 8.38 7.61
C VAL A 128 -6.91 7.49 7.29
N THR A 129 -6.71 6.39 6.57
CA THR A 129 -7.76 5.45 6.19
C THR A 129 -7.20 4.04 6.16
N SER A 130 -8.00 3.09 6.63
CA SER A 130 -7.66 1.67 6.58
C SER A 130 -8.91 0.89 6.20
N ASP A 131 -8.88 0.20 5.06
CA ASP A 131 -9.99 -0.61 4.55
C ASP A 131 -9.51 -2.05 4.38
N VAL A 132 -9.78 -2.86 5.39
CA VAL A 132 -9.33 -4.25 5.47
C VAL A 132 -10.54 -5.16 5.44
N ALA A 133 -10.63 -6.02 4.43
CA ALA A 133 -11.74 -6.95 4.29
C ALA A 133 -11.26 -8.24 3.63
N GLY A 134 -11.93 -9.35 3.94
CA GLY A 134 -11.71 -10.62 3.29
C GLY A 134 -12.80 -10.92 2.28
N GLY A 135 -12.73 -12.09 1.66
CA GLY A 135 -13.74 -12.58 0.73
C GLY A 135 -13.15 -13.48 -0.34
N LEU A 136 -14.03 -14.14 -1.09
CA LEU A 136 -13.63 -15.03 -2.18
C LEU A 136 -13.10 -14.27 -3.39
N THR A 137 -13.61 -13.06 -3.59
CA THR A 137 -13.30 -12.24 -4.76
C THR A 137 -12.16 -11.29 -4.43
N PRO A 138 -11.14 -11.18 -5.29
CA PRO A 138 -10.11 -10.15 -5.13
C PRO A 138 -10.72 -8.76 -5.15
N ARG A 139 -10.03 -7.81 -4.55
CA ARG A 139 -10.46 -6.41 -4.52
C ARG A 139 -9.68 -5.63 -5.57
N GLN A 140 -10.40 -4.82 -6.35
CA GLN A 140 -9.81 -3.94 -7.35
C GLN A 140 -9.57 -2.58 -6.71
N LEU A 141 -8.37 -2.06 -6.87
CA LEU A 141 -7.96 -0.81 -6.26
C LEU A 141 -7.51 0.20 -7.33
N ARG A 142 -7.98 1.44 -7.19
CA ARG A 142 -7.54 2.57 -7.99
C ARG A 142 -7.16 3.70 -7.04
N PHE A 143 -5.94 4.17 -7.16
CA PHE A 143 -5.39 5.22 -6.31
C PHE A 143 -4.85 6.38 -7.16
N ARG A 144 -5.37 7.59 -6.90
CA ARG A 144 -4.93 8.82 -7.57
C ARG A 144 -4.24 9.72 -6.55
N PRO A 145 -2.90 9.64 -6.45
CA PRO A 145 -2.15 10.36 -5.41
C PRO A 145 -2.31 11.88 -5.45
N SER A 146 -2.42 12.46 -6.66
CA SER A 146 -2.58 13.92 -6.81
C SER A 146 -3.82 14.47 -6.10
N MET A 147 -4.83 13.63 -5.88
CA MET A 147 -6.07 13.98 -5.19
C MET A 147 -6.18 13.28 -3.83
N GLY A 148 -5.28 12.37 -3.49
CA GLY A 148 -5.42 11.52 -2.34
C GLY A 148 -6.63 10.58 -2.43
N TRP A 149 -7.10 10.28 -3.64
CA TRP A 149 -8.32 9.54 -3.88
C TRP A 149 -8.06 8.05 -4.04
N LEU A 150 -8.81 7.25 -3.29
CA LEU A 150 -8.71 5.80 -3.29
C LEU A 150 -10.11 5.20 -3.51
N GLN A 151 -10.22 4.34 -4.52
CA GLN A 151 -11.43 3.58 -4.80
C GLN A 151 -11.13 2.09 -4.70
N ILE A 152 -11.97 1.36 -3.99
CA ILE A 152 -11.85 -0.09 -3.82
C ILE A 152 -13.19 -0.73 -4.18
N ARG A 153 -13.15 -1.76 -5.00
CA ARG A 153 -14.32 -2.53 -5.40
C ARG A 153 -14.25 -3.98 -4.96
#